data_52ce0a6db10164d6d35c4832e4fa6940
#
_entry.id   52ce0a6db10164d6d35c4832e4fa6940
#
_cell.length_a   1.000
_cell.length_b   1.000
_cell.length_c   1.000
_cell.angle_alpha   90.00
_cell.angle_beta   90.00
_cell.angle_gamma   90.00
#
_symmetry.space_group_name_H-M   'P 1'
#
loop_
_entity.id
_entity.type
_entity.pdbx_description
1 polymer ?
#
loop_
_entity_poly.entity_id
_entity_poly.type
_entity_poly.pdbx_seq_one_letter_code
_entity_poly.pdbx_strand_id
1 'polypeptide(L)'
;MTRAKIDFPSQIGVWWASDTWSMPDAQQVARDIEALGFGSLFLPEVVGKEALTQSAAFLAATERLVVGTGIANIHVRVPSAAESGARTLTALYPGRFVLGLGVSHGPLVEHGLGGTYAKPLATMRTYLERMAAVPEQIEPGVGRPPRLLAALGPKMIELSGTHADGAHPYLVTPEHTATTRELLGPDRWVVSEQAVAIGGDDADQLARAHKHLEVYSGLPNYRNSWLRQGFDESDLVRGGSDRLVRGLVGMGSADQAAAVITAHLDAGADHVVVQALGENPTADPRPALRELAAALGFG
;
A
#
# COMPACT_ATOMS: atom_id res chain seq x y z
N MET A 1 8.57 -19.15 -11.43
CA MET A 1 7.22 -18.64 -11.81
C MET A 1 7.42 -17.32 -12.54
N THR A 2 6.82 -17.15 -13.69
CA THR A 2 6.81 -15.86 -14.41
C THR A 2 6.05 -14.81 -13.58
N ARG A 3 6.55 -13.58 -13.57
CA ARG A 3 5.91 -12.44 -12.91
C ARG A 3 4.49 -12.26 -13.45
N ALA A 4 3.49 -12.18 -12.57
CA ALA A 4 2.13 -11.83 -12.98
C ALA A 4 2.13 -10.42 -13.58
N LYS A 5 1.45 -10.28 -14.72
CA LYS A 5 1.41 -8.99 -15.42
C LYS A 5 0.45 -8.03 -14.72
N ILE A 6 0.92 -6.81 -14.44
CA ILE A 6 0.11 -5.68 -14.02
C ILE A 6 0.42 -4.55 -15.01
N ASP A 7 -0.60 -4.06 -15.69
CA ASP A 7 -0.45 -2.96 -16.65
C ASP A 7 -0.84 -1.64 -15.98
N PHE A 8 0.05 -1.10 -15.14
CA PHE A 8 -0.16 0.22 -14.58
C PHE A 8 -0.09 1.29 -15.69
N PRO A 9 -1.12 2.14 -15.85
CA PRO A 9 -1.08 3.24 -16.82
C PRO A 9 0.03 4.27 -16.57
N SER A 10 0.48 4.38 -15.31
CA SER A 10 1.62 5.17 -14.85
C SER A 10 2.37 4.41 -13.77
N GLN A 11 3.67 4.66 -13.60
CA GLN A 11 4.47 4.07 -12.52
C GLN A 11 4.14 4.63 -11.12
N ILE A 12 3.32 5.66 -11.05
CA ILE A 12 2.93 6.31 -9.80
C ILE A 12 1.42 6.23 -9.65
N GLY A 13 0.99 5.78 -8.49
CA GLY A 13 -0.40 5.68 -8.07
C GLY A 13 -0.64 6.42 -6.75
N VAL A 14 -1.81 6.22 -6.18
CA VAL A 14 -2.22 6.82 -4.92
C VAL A 14 -2.56 5.73 -3.91
N TRP A 15 -2.17 5.91 -2.65
CA TRP A 15 -2.66 5.17 -1.51
C TRP A 15 -3.59 6.09 -0.70
N TRP A 16 -4.82 5.66 -0.45
CA TRP A 16 -5.80 6.52 0.22
C TRP A 16 -6.81 5.75 1.06
N ALA A 17 -7.00 6.21 2.31
CA ALA A 17 -8.02 5.72 3.22
C ALA A 17 -9.29 6.56 3.07
N SER A 18 -10.39 5.95 2.61
CA SER A 18 -11.66 6.63 2.38
C SER A 18 -12.75 6.28 3.41
N ASP A 19 -12.37 5.75 4.59
CA ASP A 19 -13.32 5.15 5.54
C ASP A 19 -14.44 6.10 5.96
N THR A 20 -14.16 7.37 6.14
CA THR A 20 -15.14 8.39 6.57
C THR A 20 -15.92 9.04 5.43
N TRP A 21 -15.58 8.73 4.17
CA TRP A 21 -16.23 9.31 3.00
C TRP A 21 -17.48 8.53 2.61
N SER A 22 -18.50 9.22 2.07
CA SER A 22 -19.58 8.53 1.37
C SER A 22 -19.03 7.79 0.15
N MET A 23 -19.64 6.67 -0.24
CA MET A 23 -19.14 5.94 -1.42
C MET A 23 -19.26 6.75 -2.73
N PRO A 24 -20.34 7.54 -2.98
CA PRO A 24 -20.38 8.42 -4.15
C PRO A 24 -19.25 9.45 -4.20
N ASP A 25 -18.92 10.08 -3.06
CA ASP A 25 -17.82 11.06 -2.99
C ASP A 25 -16.46 10.38 -3.16
N ALA A 26 -16.26 9.20 -2.53
CA ALA A 26 -15.04 8.43 -2.69
C ALA A 26 -14.83 7.97 -4.15
N GLN A 27 -15.88 7.57 -4.85
CA GLN A 27 -15.84 7.28 -6.27
C GLN A 27 -15.49 8.50 -7.11
N GLN A 28 -15.94 9.69 -6.72
CA GLN A 28 -15.53 10.93 -7.41
C GLN A 28 -14.04 11.20 -7.22
N VAL A 29 -13.50 10.99 -6.01
CA VAL A 29 -12.05 11.09 -5.76
C VAL A 29 -11.27 10.10 -6.63
N ALA A 30 -11.74 8.85 -6.78
CA ALA A 30 -11.10 7.87 -7.66
C ALA A 30 -11.08 8.32 -9.13
N ARG A 31 -12.16 8.91 -9.63
CA ARG A 31 -12.19 9.51 -10.99
C ARG A 31 -11.23 10.69 -11.12
N ASP A 32 -11.15 11.53 -10.10
CA ASP A 32 -10.23 12.68 -10.09
C ASP A 32 -8.76 12.20 -10.08
N ILE A 33 -8.43 11.14 -9.33
CA ILE A 33 -7.10 10.49 -9.33
C ILE A 33 -6.76 9.96 -10.74
N GLU A 34 -7.69 9.28 -11.39
CA GLU A 34 -7.50 8.81 -12.77
C GLU A 34 -7.30 9.97 -13.74
N ALA A 35 -8.11 11.03 -13.63
CA ALA A 35 -8.02 12.21 -14.49
C ALA A 35 -6.71 12.98 -14.31
N LEU A 36 -6.12 12.95 -13.12
CA LEU A 36 -4.80 13.54 -12.82
C LEU A 36 -3.63 12.72 -13.40
N GLY A 37 -3.84 11.54 -13.97
CA GLY A 37 -2.80 10.74 -14.60
C GLY A 37 -2.15 9.70 -13.69
N PHE A 38 -2.61 9.52 -12.45
CA PHE A 38 -2.12 8.44 -11.59
C PHE A 38 -2.58 7.07 -12.12
N GLY A 39 -1.68 6.07 -12.02
CA GLY A 39 -1.89 4.74 -12.59
C GLY A 39 -2.68 3.78 -11.70
N SER A 40 -2.79 4.06 -10.41
CA SER A 40 -3.48 3.17 -9.47
C SER A 40 -4.05 3.89 -8.26
N LEU A 41 -4.99 3.20 -7.59
CA LEU A 41 -5.50 3.55 -6.26
C LEU A 41 -5.41 2.32 -5.36
N PHE A 42 -4.56 2.39 -4.33
CA PHE A 42 -4.44 1.38 -3.29
C PHE A 42 -5.21 1.83 -2.05
N LEU A 43 -5.96 0.92 -1.46
CA LEU A 43 -6.82 1.20 -0.32
C LEU A 43 -6.54 0.26 0.86
N PRO A 44 -6.47 0.77 2.10
CA PRO A 44 -6.32 -0.06 3.28
C PRO A 44 -7.62 -0.73 3.69
N GLU A 45 -7.50 -1.74 4.54
CA GLU A 45 -8.61 -2.31 5.27
C GLU A 45 -8.31 -2.25 6.77
N VAL A 46 -8.91 -1.29 7.43
CA VAL A 46 -8.72 -1.07 8.88
C VAL A 46 -10.01 -1.39 9.63
N VAL A 47 -10.95 -0.46 9.63
CA VAL A 47 -12.30 -0.58 10.23
C VAL A 47 -13.26 0.25 9.38
N GLY A 48 -14.42 -0.30 9.07
CA GLY A 48 -15.50 0.47 8.42
C GLY A 48 -15.85 0.00 7.01
N LYS A 49 -14.91 -0.07 6.09
CA LYS A 49 -15.19 -0.53 4.72
C LYS A 49 -14.43 -1.81 4.39
N GLU A 50 -15.16 -2.76 3.78
CA GLU A 50 -14.59 -4.03 3.33
C GLU A 50 -13.82 -3.83 2.01
N ALA A 51 -12.56 -4.30 1.96
CA ALA A 51 -11.62 -3.94 0.92
C ALA A 51 -12.03 -4.38 -0.49
N LEU A 52 -12.56 -5.60 -0.67
CA LEU A 52 -12.92 -6.12 -1.99
C LEU A 52 -14.18 -5.44 -2.53
N THR A 53 -15.17 -5.20 -1.67
CA THR A 53 -16.39 -4.47 -2.03
C THR A 53 -16.07 -3.03 -2.41
N GLN A 54 -15.18 -2.38 -1.65
CA GLN A 54 -14.73 -1.03 -1.96
C GLN A 54 -13.92 -0.99 -3.26
N SER A 55 -13.06 -2.00 -3.50
CA SER A 55 -12.33 -2.13 -4.77
C SER A 55 -13.27 -2.27 -5.95
N ALA A 56 -14.34 -3.07 -5.84
CA ALA A 56 -15.36 -3.18 -6.88
C ALA A 56 -16.00 -1.83 -7.23
N ALA A 57 -16.32 -1.04 -6.21
CA ALA A 57 -16.93 0.27 -6.38
C ALA A 57 -15.99 1.27 -7.10
N PHE A 58 -14.70 1.26 -6.79
CA PHE A 58 -13.72 2.11 -7.46
C PHE A 58 -13.42 1.66 -8.89
N LEU A 59 -13.31 0.34 -9.12
CA LEU A 59 -13.16 -0.23 -10.46
C LEU A 59 -14.35 0.12 -11.37
N ALA A 60 -15.57 0.08 -10.83
CA ALA A 60 -16.78 0.45 -11.56
C ALA A 60 -16.86 1.96 -11.87
N ALA A 61 -16.20 2.79 -11.08
CA ALA A 61 -16.23 4.24 -11.22
C ALA A 61 -15.17 4.78 -12.18
N THR A 62 -14.17 3.98 -12.57
CA THR A 62 -13.00 4.36 -13.35
C THR A 62 -12.82 3.47 -14.57
N GLU A 63 -12.07 3.90 -15.58
CA GLU A 63 -11.91 3.18 -16.84
C GLU A 63 -10.57 2.48 -16.99
N ARG A 64 -9.48 3.09 -16.48
CA ARG A 64 -8.09 2.62 -16.66
C ARG A 64 -7.38 2.38 -15.35
N LEU A 65 -7.84 3.02 -14.27
CA LEU A 65 -7.18 2.97 -12.97
C LEU A 65 -7.06 1.52 -12.47
N VAL A 66 -5.87 1.11 -12.09
CA VAL A 66 -5.66 -0.15 -11.39
C VAL A 66 -6.03 0.06 -9.92
N VAL A 67 -6.89 -0.79 -9.37
CA VAL A 67 -7.25 -0.75 -7.95
C VAL A 67 -6.54 -1.88 -7.23
N GLY A 68 -5.84 -1.53 -6.15
CA GLY A 68 -5.14 -2.47 -5.28
C GLY A 68 -5.62 -2.39 -3.85
N THR A 69 -5.52 -3.49 -3.10
CA THR A 69 -5.64 -3.42 -1.66
C THR A 69 -4.25 -3.18 -1.04
N GLY A 70 -4.10 -2.15 -0.23
CA GLY A 70 -2.86 -1.77 0.45
C GLY A 70 -3.04 -1.64 1.97
N ILE A 71 -3.44 -2.68 2.68
CA ILE A 71 -3.64 -4.08 2.29
C ILE A 71 -5.01 -4.62 2.78
N ALA A 72 -5.50 -5.70 2.14
CA ALA A 72 -6.60 -6.48 2.69
C ALA A 72 -6.09 -7.33 3.86
N ASN A 73 -6.80 -7.27 4.98
CA ASN A 73 -6.42 -7.93 6.22
C ASN A 73 -6.82 -9.42 6.19
N ILE A 74 -5.86 -10.32 6.34
CA ILE A 74 -6.12 -11.77 6.34
C ILE A 74 -6.97 -12.27 7.51
N HIS A 75 -7.12 -11.50 8.57
CA HIS A 75 -7.94 -11.84 9.73
C HIS A 75 -9.42 -11.50 9.55
N VAL A 76 -9.77 -10.72 8.51
CA VAL A 76 -11.17 -10.32 8.24
C VAL A 76 -11.93 -11.39 7.46
N ARG A 77 -11.23 -12.18 6.62
CA ARG A 77 -11.87 -13.17 5.74
C ARG A 77 -11.07 -14.48 5.65
N VAL A 78 -11.77 -15.59 5.44
CA VAL A 78 -11.13 -16.89 5.21
C VAL A 78 -10.42 -16.92 3.84
N PRO A 79 -9.35 -17.74 3.67
CA PRO A 79 -8.57 -17.79 2.43
C PRO A 79 -9.39 -18.04 1.16
N SER A 80 -10.39 -18.92 1.24
CA SER A 80 -11.27 -19.21 0.10
C SER A 80 -12.13 -18.00 -0.31
N ALA A 81 -12.63 -17.22 0.64
CA ALA A 81 -13.40 -16.01 0.34
C ALA A 81 -12.50 -14.92 -0.28
N ALA A 82 -11.27 -14.75 0.23
CA ALA A 82 -10.31 -13.82 -0.36
C ALA A 82 -9.96 -14.21 -1.82
N GLU A 83 -9.69 -15.48 -2.06
CA GLU A 83 -9.37 -15.99 -3.40
C GLU A 83 -10.54 -15.81 -4.36
N SER A 84 -11.74 -16.27 -3.97
CA SER A 84 -12.93 -16.20 -4.83
C SER A 84 -13.33 -14.76 -5.14
N GLY A 85 -13.31 -13.87 -4.12
CA GLY A 85 -13.61 -12.46 -4.33
C GLY A 85 -12.62 -11.76 -5.25
N ALA A 86 -11.32 -12.04 -5.07
CA ALA A 86 -10.27 -11.49 -5.92
C ALA A 86 -10.37 -11.99 -7.38
N ARG A 87 -10.67 -13.26 -7.61
CA ARG A 87 -10.92 -13.81 -8.96
C ARG A 87 -12.17 -13.17 -9.60
N THR A 88 -13.25 -12.98 -8.82
CA THR A 88 -14.45 -12.28 -9.31
C THR A 88 -14.12 -10.87 -9.78
N LEU A 89 -13.31 -10.11 -9.03
CA LEU A 89 -12.87 -8.77 -9.45
C LEU A 89 -11.99 -8.83 -10.71
N THR A 90 -11.13 -9.83 -10.83
CA THR A 90 -10.31 -10.02 -12.04
C THR A 90 -11.15 -10.38 -13.26
N ALA A 91 -12.21 -11.17 -13.10
CA ALA A 91 -13.15 -11.50 -14.18
C ALA A 91 -13.94 -10.27 -14.64
N LEU A 92 -14.42 -9.46 -13.69
CA LEU A 92 -15.19 -8.24 -13.97
C LEU A 92 -14.33 -7.12 -14.58
N TYR A 93 -13.06 -7.03 -14.14
CA TYR A 93 -12.14 -5.94 -14.51
C TYR A 93 -10.75 -6.49 -14.87
N PRO A 94 -10.60 -7.16 -16.04
CA PRO A 94 -9.35 -7.81 -16.44
C PRO A 94 -8.16 -6.84 -16.41
N GLY A 95 -7.08 -7.26 -15.72
CA GLY A 95 -5.83 -6.48 -15.63
C GLY A 95 -5.87 -5.28 -14.67
N ARG A 96 -7.01 -4.96 -14.05
CA ARG A 96 -7.19 -3.75 -13.25
C ARG A 96 -7.28 -3.97 -11.74
N PHE A 97 -7.12 -5.20 -11.26
CA PHE A 97 -7.16 -5.50 -9.82
C PHE A 97 -5.88 -6.16 -9.32
N VAL A 98 -5.38 -5.69 -8.18
CA VAL A 98 -4.22 -6.24 -7.46
C VAL A 98 -4.61 -6.56 -6.03
N LEU A 99 -4.37 -7.80 -5.60
CA LEU A 99 -4.65 -8.23 -4.24
C LEU A 99 -3.43 -8.05 -3.35
N GLY A 100 -3.35 -6.96 -2.61
CA GLY A 100 -2.38 -6.80 -1.52
C GLY A 100 -2.92 -7.40 -0.22
N LEU A 101 -2.13 -8.23 0.44
CA LEU A 101 -2.49 -8.94 1.67
C LEU A 101 -1.54 -8.57 2.81
N GLY A 102 -2.07 -8.48 4.03
CA GLY A 102 -1.27 -8.22 5.22
C GLY A 102 -1.82 -8.93 6.46
N VAL A 103 -0.91 -9.18 7.42
CA VAL A 103 -1.25 -9.79 8.71
C VAL A 103 -1.82 -8.81 9.72
N SER A 104 -1.95 -7.52 9.34
CA SER A 104 -2.38 -6.46 10.26
C SER A 104 -1.44 -6.29 11.47
N HIS A 105 -1.97 -5.83 12.59
CA HIS A 105 -1.23 -5.54 13.82
C HIS A 105 -1.95 -6.15 15.02
N GLY A 106 -1.18 -6.59 16.03
CA GLY A 106 -1.71 -7.21 17.22
C GLY A 106 -2.88 -6.46 17.86
N PRO A 107 -2.74 -5.16 18.17
CA PRO A 107 -3.83 -4.39 18.78
C PRO A 107 -5.13 -4.37 17.95
N LEU A 108 -5.04 -4.25 16.63
CA LEU A 108 -6.24 -4.26 15.78
C LEU A 108 -6.89 -5.65 15.75
N VAL A 109 -6.10 -6.71 15.58
CA VAL A 109 -6.61 -8.08 15.50
C VAL A 109 -7.22 -8.52 16.83
N GLU A 110 -6.54 -8.25 17.96
CA GLU A 110 -6.98 -8.72 19.26
C GLU A 110 -8.11 -7.88 19.86
N HIS A 111 -8.00 -6.54 19.81
CA HIS A 111 -8.98 -5.66 20.42
C HIS A 111 -10.07 -5.19 19.43
N GLY A 112 -9.71 -4.98 18.16
CA GLY A 112 -10.66 -4.51 17.16
C GLY A 112 -11.51 -5.62 16.52
N LEU A 113 -10.89 -6.79 16.25
CA LEU A 113 -11.53 -7.91 15.56
C LEU A 113 -11.86 -9.10 16.49
N GLY A 114 -11.42 -9.09 17.75
CA GLY A 114 -11.61 -10.20 18.69
C GLY A 114 -10.88 -11.49 18.31
N GLY A 115 -9.85 -11.39 17.47
CA GLY A 115 -9.05 -12.51 16.99
C GLY A 115 -7.81 -12.78 17.83
N THR A 116 -6.92 -13.65 17.34
CA THR A 116 -5.62 -13.94 17.94
C THR A 116 -4.51 -13.53 16.98
N TYR A 117 -3.58 -12.69 17.43
CA TYR A 117 -2.42 -12.30 16.66
C TYR A 117 -1.18 -13.10 17.11
N ALA A 118 -0.81 -14.12 16.38
CA ALA A 118 0.34 -14.94 16.68
C ALA A 118 1.09 -15.38 15.41
N LYS A 119 2.42 -15.50 15.51
CA LYS A 119 3.30 -16.05 14.46
C LYS A 119 2.98 -15.50 13.06
N PRO A 120 3.03 -14.18 12.82
CA PRO A 120 2.52 -13.53 11.60
C PRO A 120 3.07 -14.14 10.30
N LEU A 121 4.35 -14.52 10.26
CA LEU A 121 4.94 -15.15 9.08
C LEU A 121 4.33 -16.53 8.78
N ALA A 122 4.16 -17.37 9.80
CA ALA A 122 3.56 -18.69 9.63
C ALA A 122 2.07 -18.60 9.27
N THR A 123 1.36 -17.66 9.88
CA THR A 123 -0.06 -17.38 9.60
C THR A 123 -0.23 -16.96 8.14
N MET A 124 0.58 -16.02 7.65
CA MET A 124 0.54 -15.58 6.24
C MET A 124 0.86 -16.74 5.30
N ARG A 125 1.90 -17.53 5.57
CA ARG A 125 2.26 -18.70 4.75
C ARG A 125 1.08 -19.67 4.64
N THR A 126 0.51 -20.10 5.75
CA THR A 126 -0.63 -21.02 5.78
C THR A 126 -1.85 -20.44 5.06
N TYR A 127 -2.07 -19.13 5.19
CA TYR A 127 -3.16 -18.45 4.50
C TYR A 127 -2.99 -18.52 2.97
N LEU A 128 -1.79 -18.24 2.47
CA LEU A 128 -1.46 -18.29 1.03
C LEU A 128 -1.53 -19.71 0.48
N GLU A 129 -1.04 -20.70 1.22
CA GLU A 129 -1.14 -22.12 0.85
C GLU A 129 -2.60 -22.57 0.71
N ARG A 130 -3.48 -22.14 1.63
CA ARG A 130 -4.93 -22.40 1.56
C ARG A 130 -5.61 -21.65 0.41
N MET A 131 -5.19 -20.43 0.10
CA MET A 131 -5.67 -19.73 -1.11
C MET A 131 -5.27 -20.49 -2.37
N ALA A 132 -4.03 -20.97 -2.46
CA ALA A 132 -3.55 -21.70 -3.62
C ALA A 132 -4.26 -23.06 -3.82
N ALA A 133 -4.82 -23.63 -2.76
CA ALA A 133 -5.59 -24.86 -2.79
C ALA A 133 -7.06 -24.68 -3.24
N VAL A 134 -7.53 -23.45 -3.41
CA VAL A 134 -8.89 -23.19 -3.92
C VAL A 134 -8.97 -23.59 -5.39
N PRO A 135 -9.89 -24.50 -5.78
CA PRO A 135 -10.00 -24.94 -7.17
C PRO A 135 -10.28 -23.78 -8.14
N GLU A 136 -9.73 -23.87 -9.34
CA GLU A 136 -10.06 -22.95 -10.44
C GLU A 136 -11.44 -23.32 -11.02
N GLN A 137 -12.49 -22.76 -10.47
CA GLN A 137 -13.87 -23.00 -10.92
C GLN A 137 -14.54 -21.77 -11.57
N ILE A 138 -13.74 -20.73 -11.83
CA ILE A 138 -14.22 -19.51 -12.48
C ILE A 138 -14.02 -19.64 -14.00
N GLU A 139 -14.65 -18.74 -14.74
CA GLU A 139 -14.63 -18.72 -16.20
C GLU A 139 -13.30 -19.14 -16.82
N PRO A 140 -13.29 -20.02 -17.81
CA PRO A 140 -12.05 -20.44 -18.48
C PRO A 140 -11.26 -19.23 -19.00
N GLY A 141 -9.97 -19.17 -18.64
CA GLY A 141 -9.06 -18.10 -19.04
C GLY A 141 -8.93 -16.94 -18.05
N VAL A 142 -9.72 -16.90 -16.99
CA VAL A 142 -9.54 -15.92 -15.90
C VAL A 142 -8.52 -16.47 -14.91
N GLY A 143 -7.30 -15.91 -14.95
CA GLY A 143 -6.24 -16.20 -13.99
C GLY A 143 -6.52 -15.58 -12.61
N ARG A 144 -5.74 -15.99 -11.60
CA ARG A 144 -5.74 -15.26 -10.32
C ARG A 144 -5.17 -13.85 -10.49
N PRO A 145 -5.63 -12.86 -9.69
CA PRO A 145 -5.01 -11.54 -9.70
C PRO A 145 -3.56 -11.61 -9.20
N PRO A 146 -2.71 -10.64 -9.59
CA PRO A 146 -1.44 -10.43 -8.94
C PRO A 146 -1.61 -10.25 -7.44
N ARG A 147 -0.72 -10.88 -6.65
CA ARG A 147 -0.72 -10.79 -5.18
C ARG A 147 0.52 -10.09 -4.68
N LEU A 148 0.34 -9.10 -3.83
CA LEU A 148 1.42 -8.44 -3.11
C LEU A 148 1.29 -8.71 -1.61
N LEU A 149 2.40 -8.79 -0.89
CA LEU A 149 2.37 -8.89 0.56
C LEU A 149 2.91 -7.61 1.20
N ALA A 150 2.22 -7.13 2.23
CA ALA A 150 2.81 -6.17 3.15
C ALA A 150 4.04 -6.81 3.81
N ALA A 151 5.22 -6.30 3.51
CA ALA A 151 6.47 -6.91 3.92
C ALA A 151 7.51 -5.86 4.30
N LEU A 152 7.93 -5.86 5.56
CA LEU A 152 8.94 -4.96 6.12
C LEU A 152 10.22 -5.68 6.53
N GLY A 153 10.13 -6.94 6.93
CA GLY A 153 11.26 -7.73 7.36
C GLY A 153 11.68 -8.76 6.30
N PRO A 154 12.97 -9.17 6.28
CA PRO A 154 13.54 -10.01 5.23
C PRO A 154 12.76 -11.31 5.01
N LYS A 155 12.35 -12.00 6.09
CA LYS A 155 11.59 -13.25 5.99
C LYS A 155 10.21 -13.07 5.34
N MET A 156 9.53 -11.93 5.53
CA MET A 156 8.25 -11.67 4.88
C MET A 156 8.47 -11.24 3.42
N ILE A 157 9.55 -10.52 3.13
CA ILE A 157 9.96 -10.19 1.76
C ILE A 157 10.28 -11.48 0.99
N GLU A 158 11.05 -12.41 1.54
CA GLU A 158 11.32 -13.73 0.94
C GLU A 158 10.02 -14.54 0.72
N LEU A 159 9.08 -14.50 1.68
CA LEU A 159 7.78 -15.14 1.53
C LEU A 159 6.99 -14.52 0.38
N SER A 160 7.05 -13.20 0.20
CA SER A 160 6.37 -12.52 -0.90
C SER A 160 6.93 -12.92 -2.26
N GLY A 161 8.23 -13.22 -2.35
CA GLY A 161 8.88 -13.73 -3.56
C GLY A 161 8.54 -15.18 -3.90
N THR A 162 8.22 -16.01 -2.89
CA THR A 162 7.98 -17.46 -3.07
C THR A 162 6.49 -17.84 -3.14
N HIS A 163 5.60 -17.11 -2.47
CA HIS A 163 4.17 -17.43 -2.35
C HIS A 163 3.24 -16.33 -2.90
N ALA A 164 3.81 -15.21 -3.36
CA ALA A 164 3.08 -14.11 -3.99
C ALA A 164 3.86 -13.61 -5.22
N ASP A 165 3.41 -12.52 -5.81
CA ASP A 165 4.03 -11.92 -6.99
C ASP A 165 4.95 -10.74 -6.64
N GLY A 166 5.02 -10.35 -5.36
CA GLY A 166 5.90 -9.28 -4.90
C GLY A 166 5.52 -8.71 -3.53
N ALA A 167 6.20 -7.64 -3.16
CA ALA A 167 6.05 -6.94 -1.89
C ALA A 167 5.43 -5.56 -2.04
N HIS A 168 4.69 -5.15 -1.01
CA HIS A 168 4.16 -3.80 -0.81
C HIS A 168 4.66 -3.26 0.53
N PRO A 169 5.92 -2.73 0.58
CA PRO A 169 6.46 -2.08 1.76
C PRO A 169 5.77 -0.74 2.00
N TYR A 170 5.65 -0.37 3.27
CA TYR A 170 4.94 0.82 3.74
C TYR A 170 5.78 1.54 4.81
N LEU A 171 5.88 2.87 4.74
CA LEU A 171 6.73 3.70 5.61
C LEU A 171 8.19 3.22 5.61
N VAL A 172 8.80 3.23 4.43
CA VAL A 172 10.18 2.80 4.20
C VAL A 172 10.97 3.84 3.41
N THR A 173 12.29 3.80 3.53
CA THR A 173 13.20 4.65 2.75
C THR A 173 13.49 4.04 1.37
N PRO A 174 14.04 4.81 0.41
CA PRO A 174 14.51 4.28 -0.87
C PRO A 174 15.56 3.17 -0.71
N GLU A 175 16.44 3.23 0.31
CA GLU A 175 17.42 2.20 0.60
C GLU A 175 16.76 0.86 1.01
N HIS A 176 15.64 0.92 1.73
CA HIS A 176 14.86 -0.28 2.01
C HIS A 176 14.21 -0.84 0.74
N THR A 177 13.79 0.02 -0.18
CA THR A 177 13.29 -0.41 -1.50
C THR A 177 14.38 -1.13 -2.29
N ALA A 178 15.61 -0.62 -2.31
CA ALA A 178 16.75 -1.28 -2.93
C ALA A 178 17.03 -2.65 -2.29
N THR A 179 17.03 -2.73 -0.95
CA THR A 179 17.17 -4.00 -0.22
C THR A 179 16.04 -4.98 -0.56
N THR A 180 14.81 -4.49 -0.68
CA THR A 180 13.65 -5.32 -1.05
C THR A 180 13.82 -5.85 -2.48
N ARG A 181 14.26 -5.01 -3.42
CA ARG A 181 14.57 -5.42 -4.79
C ARG A 181 15.67 -6.47 -4.86
N GLU A 182 16.73 -6.29 -4.09
CA GLU A 182 17.83 -7.26 -4.02
C GLU A 182 17.34 -8.63 -3.53
N LEU A 183 16.54 -8.69 -2.47
CA LEU A 183 16.00 -9.93 -1.90
C LEU A 183 15.01 -10.62 -2.85
N LEU A 184 14.22 -9.87 -3.60
CA LEU A 184 13.19 -10.40 -4.49
C LEU A 184 13.71 -10.77 -5.88
N GLY A 185 14.79 -10.14 -6.32
CA GLY A 185 15.27 -10.22 -7.70
C GLY A 185 14.36 -9.47 -8.70
N PRO A 186 14.68 -9.50 -10.00
CA PRO A 186 13.99 -8.71 -11.03
C PRO A 186 12.58 -9.23 -11.37
N ASP A 187 12.29 -10.49 -11.09
CA ASP A 187 11.06 -11.17 -11.52
C ASP A 187 9.89 -11.03 -10.54
N ARG A 188 9.98 -10.12 -9.57
CA ARG A 188 8.93 -9.85 -8.58
C ARG A 188 8.62 -8.38 -8.52
N TRP A 189 7.37 -8.07 -8.20
CA TRP A 189 6.91 -6.69 -8.02
C TRP A 189 7.42 -6.10 -6.70
N VAL A 190 7.91 -4.87 -6.77
CA VAL A 190 8.12 -4.00 -5.61
C VAL A 190 7.23 -2.78 -5.80
N VAL A 191 6.16 -2.72 -5.03
CA VAL A 191 5.20 -1.61 -5.03
C VAL A 191 5.33 -0.88 -3.70
N SER A 192 6.16 0.16 -3.66
CA SER A 192 6.44 0.91 -2.43
C SER A 192 5.38 1.96 -2.17
N GLU A 193 4.98 2.12 -0.91
CA GLU A 193 4.21 3.28 -0.48
C GLU A 193 5.17 4.41 -0.10
N GLN A 194 4.81 5.66 -0.44
CA GLN A 194 5.51 6.87 -0.06
C GLN A 194 4.55 7.92 0.48
N ALA A 195 4.62 8.18 1.78
CA ALA A 195 3.89 9.29 2.39
C ALA A 195 4.50 10.63 1.97
N VAL A 196 3.65 11.62 1.68
CA VAL A 196 4.08 12.99 1.35
C VAL A 196 3.27 14.02 2.14
N ALA A 197 3.94 15.06 2.62
CA ALA A 197 3.32 16.22 3.28
C ALA A 197 3.64 17.48 2.47
N ILE A 198 2.75 17.85 1.55
CA ILE A 198 2.88 19.01 0.65
C ILE A 198 1.94 20.12 1.12
N GLY A 199 2.29 21.36 0.83
CA GLY A 199 1.54 22.55 1.23
C GLY A 199 1.68 22.87 2.71
N GLY A 200 1.40 24.12 3.09
CA GLY A 200 1.72 24.66 4.40
C GLY A 200 3.21 24.99 4.56
N ASP A 201 3.61 25.37 5.75
CA ASP A 201 5.03 25.58 6.09
C ASP A 201 5.67 24.30 6.64
N ASP A 202 6.98 24.34 6.92
CA ASP A 202 7.74 23.21 7.44
C ASP A 202 7.18 22.70 8.79
N ALA A 203 6.68 23.58 9.64
CA ALA A 203 6.11 23.19 10.93
C ALA A 203 4.78 22.44 10.76
N ASP A 204 3.92 22.89 9.83
CA ASP A 204 2.67 22.19 9.49
C ASP A 204 2.95 20.80 8.88
N GLN A 205 3.93 20.71 7.99
CA GLN A 205 4.33 19.44 7.35
C GLN A 205 4.88 18.46 8.38
N LEU A 206 5.76 18.91 9.27
CA LEU A 206 6.30 18.12 10.38
C LEU A 206 5.16 17.63 11.29
N ALA A 207 4.23 18.52 11.66
CA ALA A 207 3.12 18.15 12.53
C ALA A 207 2.23 17.04 11.93
N ARG A 208 1.92 17.12 10.61
CA ARG A 208 1.17 16.09 9.91
C ARG A 208 1.93 14.77 9.85
N ALA A 209 3.23 14.82 9.58
CA ALA A 209 4.09 13.66 9.48
C ALA A 209 4.29 12.97 10.86
N HIS A 210 4.55 13.72 11.93
CA HIS A 210 4.59 13.19 13.29
C HIS A 210 3.27 12.53 13.69
N LYS A 211 2.14 13.19 13.43
CA LYS A 211 0.81 12.65 13.69
C LYS A 211 0.55 11.33 12.94
N HIS A 212 1.00 11.27 11.69
CA HIS A 212 0.91 10.04 10.89
C HIS A 212 1.70 8.89 11.53
N LEU A 213 2.90 9.15 12.03
CA LEU A 213 3.74 8.12 12.63
C LEU A 213 3.33 7.74 14.06
N GLU A 214 2.43 8.47 14.74
CA GLU A 214 2.04 8.18 16.14
C GLU A 214 1.60 6.74 16.37
N VAL A 215 0.77 6.18 15.48
CA VAL A 215 0.30 4.79 15.59
C VAL A 215 1.42 3.81 15.32
N TYR A 216 2.19 4.05 14.27
CA TYR A 216 3.22 3.13 13.78
C TYR A 216 4.43 3.06 14.71
N SER A 217 4.81 4.15 15.36
CA SER A 217 5.93 4.20 16.32
C SER A 217 5.72 3.30 17.56
N GLY A 218 4.48 2.93 17.86
CA GLY A 218 4.14 1.95 18.89
C GLY A 218 4.15 0.48 18.42
N LEU A 219 4.32 0.21 17.12
CA LEU A 219 4.19 -1.13 16.55
C LEU A 219 5.55 -1.79 16.34
N PRO A 220 5.81 -2.98 16.95
CA PRO A 220 7.13 -3.63 16.91
C PRO A 220 7.65 -3.91 15.49
N ASN A 221 6.79 -4.22 14.53
CA ASN A 221 7.19 -4.49 13.15
C ASN A 221 7.77 -3.24 12.45
N TYR A 222 7.20 -2.05 12.69
CA TYR A 222 7.73 -0.79 12.16
C TYR A 222 9.02 -0.39 12.87
N ARG A 223 9.04 -0.40 14.21
CA ARG A 223 10.25 -0.12 14.99
C ARG A 223 11.42 -0.97 14.52
N ASN A 224 11.23 -2.29 14.43
CA ASN A 224 12.25 -3.21 13.92
C ASN A 224 12.64 -2.95 12.47
N SER A 225 11.71 -2.47 11.64
CA SER A 225 12.01 -2.07 10.25
C SER A 225 12.90 -0.84 10.20
N TRP A 226 12.56 0.20 10.95
CA TRP A 226 13.33 1.45 10.98
C TRP A 226 14.73 1.29 11.57
N LEU A 227 14.89 0.45 12.60
CA LEU A 227 16.22 0.07 13.11
C LEU A 227 17.08 -0.58 12.00
N ARG A 228 16.51 -1.46 11.18
CA ARG A 228 17.23 -2.04 10.03
C ARG A 228 17.54 -1.03 8.93
N GLN A 229 16.77 0.04 8.84
CA GLN A 229 16.96 1.15 7.90
C GLN A 229 17.98 2.20 8.40
N GLY A 230 18.65 1.96 9.55
CA GLY A 230 19.71 2.83 10.08
C GLY A 230 19.24 3.94 11.01
N PHE A 231 17.97 3.90 11.42
CA PHE A 231 17.49 4.70 12.56
C PHE A 231 17.87 4.02 13.88
N ASP A 232 17.87 4.74 14.97
CA ASP A 232 18.21 4.20 16.29
C ASP A 232 17.05 4.36 17.29
N GLU A 233 17.21 3.84 18.52
CA GLU A 233 16.14 3.86 19.52
C GLU A 233 15.72 5.28 19.92
N SER A 234 16.61 6.27 19.80
CA SER A 234 16.27 7.68 20.08
C SER A 234 15.34 8.29 19.03
N ASP A 235 15.33 7.72 17.83
CA ASP A 235 14.40 8.12 16.76
C ASP A 235 12.99 7.54 16.98
N LEU A 236 12.87 6.44 17.74
CA LEU A 236 11.63 5.67 17.88
C LEU A 236 10.72 6.17 19.02
N VAL A 237 10.73 7.47 19.26
CA VAL A 237 9.78 8.12 20.18
C VAL A 237 8.36 8.12 19.58
N ARG A 238 7.35 8.43 20.37
CA ARG A 238 5.98 8.55 19.88
C ARG A 238 5.90 9.61 18.78
N GLY A 239 5.42 9.22 17.60
CA GLY A 239 5.37 10.07 16.41
C GLY A 239 6.71 10.16 15.65
N GLY A 240 7.77 9.52 16.15
CA GLY A 240 9.12 9.58 15.58
C GLY A 240 9.90 10.84 15.96
N SER A 241 11.22 10.82 15.78
CA SER A 241 12.05 12.03 15.77
C SER A 241 11.90 12.78 14.46
N ASP A 242 12.32 14.04 14.39
CA ASP A 242 12.37 14.80 13.13
C ASP A 242 13.24 14.07 12.08
N ARG A 243 14.33 13.42 12.52
CA ARG A 243 15.19 12.63 11.63
C ARG A 243 14.42 11.46 11.01
N LEU A 244 13.68 10.70 11.81
CA LEU A 244 12.87 9.58 11.32
C LEU A 244 11.78 10.06 10.37
N VAL A 245 11.04 11.09 10.76
CA VAL A 245 9.94 11.66 9.98
C VAL A 245 10.45 12.15 8.61
N ARG A 246 11.54 12.94 8.60
CA ARG A 246 12.13 13.46 7.34
C ARG A 246 12.76 12.36 6.49
N GLY A 247 13.13 11.23 7.07
CA GLY A 247 13.63 10.07 6.32
C GLY A 247 12.52 9.23 5.68
N LEU A 248 11.29 9.29 6.19
CA LEU A 248 10.17 8.46 5.74
C LEU A 248 9.11 9.22 4.95
N VAL A 249 9.00 10.54 5.14
CA VAL A 249 7.95 11.35 4.54
C VAL A 249 8.56 12.37 3.58
N GLY A 250 8.13 12.38 2.34
CA GLY A 250 8.48 13.42 1.36
C GLY A 250 7.84 14.76 1.76
N MET A 251 8.67 15.72 2.13
CA MET A 251 8.25 17.04 2.64
C MET A 251 8.79 18.17 1.79
N GLY A 252 8.26 19.36 1.95
CA GLY A 252 8.67 20.54 1.22
C GLY A 252 7.74 20.89 0.06
N SER A 253 8.31 21.29 -1.08
CA SER A 253 7.54 21.56 -2.29
C SER A 253 7.09 20.25 -2.98
N ALA A 254 6.15 20.36 -3.91
CA ALA A 254 5.74 19.23 -4.74
C ALA A 254 6.92 18.63 -5.52
N ASP A 255 7.88 19.45 -5.99
CA ASP A 255 9.10 18.96 -6.66
C ASP A 255 10.00 18.15 -5.71
N GLN A 256 10.12 18.57 -4.44
CA GLN A 256 10.89 17.83 -3.44
C GLN A 256 10.22 16.49 -3.12
N ALA A 257 8.90 16.45 -2.99
CA ALA A 257 8.15 15.21 -2.82
C ALA A 257 8.26 14.30 -4.05
N ALA A 258 8.18 14.85 -5.27
CA ALA A 258 8.38 14.10 -6.51
C ALA A 258 9.79 13.49 -6.60
N ALA A 259 10.82 14.18 -6.11
CA ALA A 259 12.18 13.66 -6.07
C ALA A 259 12.31 12.42 -5.15
N VAL A 260 11.63 12.40 -4.00
CA VAL A 260 11.61 11.20 -3.11
C VAL A 260 10.89 10.02 -3.78
N ILE A 261 9.79 10.28 -4.49
CA ILE A 261 9.08 9.25 -5.25
C ILE A 261 9.99 8.66 -6.35
N THR A 262 10.69 9.53 -7.08
CA THR A 262 11.65 9.11 -8.10
C THR A 262 12.79 8.28 -7.49
N ALA A 263 13.28 8.65 -6.32
CA ALA A 263 14.32 7.88 -5.62
C ALA A 263 13.88 6.43 -5.30
N HIS A 264 12.60 6.18 -5.01
CA HIS A 264 12.09 4.81 -4.88
C HIS A 264 12.08 4.06 -6.22
N LEU A 265 11.73 4.71 -7.33
CA LEU A 265 11.80 4.10 -8.67
C LEU A 265 13.25 3.77 -9.04
N ASP A 266 14.19 4.69 -8.82
CA ASP A 266 15.62 4.50 -9.05
C ASP A 266 16.21 3.39 -8.17
N ALA A 267 15.67 3.22 -6.96
CA ALA A 267 16.01 2.14 -6.04
C ALA A 267 15.40 0.78 -6.42
N GLY A 268 14.65 0.73 -7.52
CA GLY A 268 14.11 -0.51 -8.09
C GLY A 268 12.65 -0.81 -7.72
N ALA A 269 11.87 0.15 -7.22
CA ALA A 269 10.43 0.01 -7.20
C ALA A 269 9.90 -0.07 -8.64
N ASP A 270 8.97 -0.96 -8.90
CA ASP A 270 8.26 -1.00 -10.19
C ASP A 270 7.12 0.01 -10.24
N HIS A 271 6.57 0.32 -9.08
CA HIS A 271 5.46 1.24 -8.90
C HIS A 271 5.53 1.86 -7.51
N VAL A 272 5.18 3.14 -7.40
CA VAL A 272 5.11 3.85 -6.12
C VAL A 272 3.69 4.35 -5.91
N VAL A 273 3.10 4.07 -4.76
CA VAL A 273 1.80 4.60 -4.38
C VAL A 273 1.95 5.69 -3.34
N VAL A 274 1.52 6.89 -3.68
CA VAL A 274 1.70 8.08 -2.87
C VAL A 274 0.56 8.26 -1.89
N GLN A 275 0.88 8.48 -0.62
CA GLN A 275 -0.08 8.85 0.41
C GLN A 275 0.05 10.32 0.76
N ALA A 276 -0.87 11.16 0.31
CA ALA A 276 -0.90 12.57 0.68
C ALA A 276 -1.41 12.74 2.12
N LEU A 277 -0.54 13.23 3.01
CA LEU A 277 -0.85 13.48 4.41
C LEU A 277 -1.60 14.81 4.57
N GLY A 278 -2.85 14.74 4.98
CA GLY A 278 -3.65 15.87 5.39
C GLY A 278 -3.69 16.07 6.91
N GLU A 279 -4.59 16.92 7.39
CA GLU A 279 -4.81 17.18 8.83
C GLU A 279 -5.28 15.92 9.60
N ASN A 280 -5.84 14.94 8.90
CA ASN A 280 -6.26 13.66 9.43
C ASN A 280 -6.11 12.57 8.35
N PRO A 281 -6.14 11.27 8.72
CA PRO A 281 -5.90 10.16 7.79
C PRO A 281 -6.88 10.04 6.62
N THR A 282 -8.05 10.66 6.74
CA THR A 282 -9.11 10.62 5.71
C THR A 282 -9.38 11.99 5.09
N ALA A 283 -8.43 12.93 5.20
CA ALA A 283 -8.53 14.24 4.55
C ALA A 283 -8.63 14.10 3.02
N ASP A 284 -9.14 15.13 2.37
CA ASP A 284 -9.20 15.17 0.90
C ASP A 284 -7.77 15.19 0.31
N PRO A 285 -7.37 14.16 -0.43
CA PRO A 285 -6.03 14.09 -0.99
C PRO A 285 -5.85 14.97 -2.23
N ARG A 286 -6.94 15.38 -2.89
CA ARG A 286 -6.93 16.04 -4.21
C ARG A 286 -6.13 17.34 -4.30
N PRO A 287 -6.12 18.24 -3.30
CA PRO A 287 -5.28 19.45 -3.38
C PRO A 287 -3.80 19.10 -3.54
N ALA A 288 -3.25 18.27 -2.66
CA ALA A 288 -1.85 17.82 -2.72
C ALA A 288 -1.55 17.00 -3.98
N LEU A 289 -2.48 16.13 -4.41
CA LEU A 289 -2.31 15.32 -5.61
C LEU A 289 -2.26 16.15 -6.89
N ARG A 290 -2.99 17.29 -6.98
CA ARG A 290 -2.89 18.21 -8.14
C ARG A 290 -1.51 18.86 -8.23
N GLU A 291 -0.98 19.35 -7.11
CA GLU A 291 0.37 19.92 -7.08
C GLU A 291 1.42 18.88 -7.46
N LEU A 292 1.28 17.68 -6.90
CA LEU A 292 2.21 16.57 -7.17
C LEU A 292 2.12 16.10 -8.64
N ALA A 293 0.91 15.99 -9.22
CA ALA A 293 0.72 15.61 -10.62
C ALA A 293 1.43 16.60 -11.57
N ALA A 294 1.33 17.90 -11.28
CA ALA A 294 2.04 18.92 -12.06
C ALA A 294 3.57 18.77 -11.93
N ALA A 295 4.10 18.54 -10.72
CA ALA A 295 5.53 18.32 -10.48
C ALA A 295 6.06 17.02 -11.14
N LEU A 296 5.22 16.00 -11.27
CA LEU A 296 5.54 14.74 -11.95
C LEU A 296 5.38 14.82 -13.48
N GLY A 297 4.92 15.95 -14.01
CA GLY A 297 4.68 16.12 -15.44
C GLY A 297 3.46 15.35 -15.96
N PHE A 298 2.49 15.07 -15.10
CA PHE A 298 1.20 14.54 -15.51
C PHE A 298 0.34 15.68 -16.06
N GLY A 299 -0.12 15.58 -17.30
CA GLY A 299 -0.89 16.61 -17.95
C GLY A 299 -1.32 16.20 -19.35
#